data_48add1bf24ee44be74c96b1e6fe0f5ef
#
_entry.id   48add1bf24ee44be74c96b1e6fe0f5ef
#
_cell.length_a   1.000
_cell.length_b   1.000
_cell.length_c   1.000
_cell.angle_alpha   90.00
_cell.angle_beta   90.00
_cell.angle_gamma   90.00
#
_symmetry.space_group_name_H-M   'P 1'
#
loop_
_entity.id
_entity.type
_entity.pdbx_description
1 polymer ?
#
loop_
_entity_poly.entity_id
_entity_poly.type
_entity_poly.pdbx_seq_one_letter_code
_entity_poly.pdbx_strand_id
1 'polypeptide(L)'
;MASYKDLIQELTELKKQGNGSNVNIQAESAARMRLQNQFQSGLDIARYTAAIMRKDMEEYDSNPEAYTQSLGCWHGFIGQQKLISIKKHFGTTDKKYLYLSGWMVAALRSAFGPLPDQSMHEKTTVASLINELYTFLKQADARELGDLFRQLDSLEGKEKEEVQKKIDNFQTHIVPIIADIDAGFGNEEATYLMAKQMIEAGACCIQIENQVSDEKQCGHQDGKVTVPHADFLAKINAVRYAFLELGVEDGVIVARTDSLGAGLTQRIAITHEVGDLGDQYNSFLDLEEVSEEEMNHGDVLINYHGKLVRPKRLPSNLYRFKEGTGEARCCLLYTSDAADDDRG
;
A
#
# COMPACT_ATOMS: atom_id res chain seq x y z
N MET A 1 4.76 -25.90 3.74
CA MET A 1 6.05 -25.98 3.01
C MET A 1 6.57 -27.41 3.07
N ALA A 2 7.35 -27.85 2.08
CA ALA A 2 8.04 -29.14 2.16
C ALA A 2 9.03 -29.12 3.35
N SER A 3 9.21 -30.27 4.01
CA SER A 3 10.19 -30.35 5.10
C SER A 3 11.61 -30.13 4.60
N TYR A 4 12.54 -29.81 5.49
CA TYR A 4 13.95 -29.64 5.13
C TYR A 4 14.53 -30.92 4.46
N LYS A 5 14.11 -32.11 4.93
CA LYS A 5 14.50 -33.40 4.33
C LYS A 5 13.94 -33.55 2.91
N ASP A 6 12.68 -33.21 2.68
CA ASP A 6 12.06 -33.29 1.34
C ASP A 6 12.75 -32.35 0.37
N LEU A 7 13.12 -31.15 0.83
CA LEU A 7 13.86 -30.18 0.01
C LEU A 7 15.25 -30.69 -0.38
N ILE A 8 15.97 -31.33 0.54
CA ILE A 8 17.26 -31.97 0.23
C ILE A 8 17.09 -33.09 -0.82
N GLN A 9 16.05 -33.92 -0.68
CA GLN A 9 15.76 -34.98 -1.63
C GLN A 9 15.43 -34.41 -3.03
N GLU A 10 14.55 -33.41 -3.10
CA GLU A 10 14.22 -32.69 -4.35
C GLU A 10 15.48 -32.16 -5.04
N LEU A 11 16.31 -31.42 -4.31
CA LEU A 11 17.55 -30.85 -4.86
C LEU A 11 18.58 -31.90 -5.26
N THR A 12 18.60 -33.06 -4.60
CA THR A 12 19.43 -34.21 -4.99
C THR A 12 18.97 -34.74 -6.35
N GLU A 13 17.69 -34.93 -6.57
CA GLU A 13 17.16 -35.39 -7.84
C GLU A 13 17.35 -34.36 -8.97
N LEU A 14 17.10 -33.07 -8.69
CA LEU A 14 17.35 -32.00 -9.67
C LEU A 14 18.85 -31.94 -10.07
N LYS A 15 19.76 -32.14 -9.12
CA LYS A 15 21.18 -32.18 -9.41
C LYS A 15 21.54 -33.33 -10.37
N LYS A 16 20.94 -34.51 -10.21
CA LYS A 16 21.13 -35.66 -11.11
C LYS A 16 20.61 -35.37 -12.52
N GLN A 17 19.37 -34.81 -12.61
CA GLN A 17 18.74 -34.46 -13.89
C GLN A 17 19.58 -33.44 -14.68
N GLY A 18 20.14 -32.45 -13.99
CA GLY A 18 20.97 -31.40 -14.59
C GLY A 18 22.42 -31.80 -14.87
N ASN A 19 22.79 -33.08 -14.82
CA ASN A 19 24.18 -33.55 -14.91
C ASN A 19 25.14 -32.89 -13.88
N GLY A 20 24.58 -32.44 -12.75
CA GLY A 20 25.29 -31.74 -11.69
C GLY A 20 26.12 -32.62 -10.78
N SER A 21 26.33 -33.91 -11.13
CA SER A 21 27.12 -34.86 -10.33
C SER A 21 28.59 -34.41 -10.14
N ASN A 22 29.11 -33.64 -11.09
CA ASN A 22 30.48 -33.09 -11.04
C ASN A 22 30.57 -31.74 -10.32
N VAL A 23 29.45 -31.18 -9.85
CA VAL A 23 29.43 -29.93 -9.12
C VAL A 23 29.57 -30.18 -7.63
N ASN A 24 30.52 -29.52 -6.97
CA ASN A 24 30.82 -29.73 -5.55
C ASN A 24 29.76 -29.20 -4.59
N ILE A 25 28.77 -28.46 -5.08
CA ILE A 25 27.65 -27.96 -4.25
C ILE A 25 26.81 -29.16 -3.80
N GLN A 26 26.76 -29.36 -2.50
CA GLN A 26 25.93 -30.40 -1.90
C GLN A 26 24.46 -29.97 -1.88
N ALA A 27 23.54 -30.93 -2.09
CA ALA A 27 22.11 -30.67 -2.04
C ALA A 27 21.66 -30.09 -0.69
N GLU A 28 22.27 -30.51 0.40
CA GLU A 28 22.02 -29.99 1.73
C GLU A 28 22.41 -28.51 1.85
N SER A 29 23.58 -28.12 1.35
CA SER A 29 24.00 -26.70 1.33
C SER A 29 23.07 -25.87 0.48
N ALA A 30 22.66 -26.38 -0.67
CA ALA A 30 21.69 -25.70 -1.52
C ALA A 30 20.31 -25.54 -0.85
N ALA A 31 19.85 -26.57 -0.11
CA ALA A 31 18.60 -26.51 0.65
C ALA A 31 18.65 -25.44 1.76
N ARG A 32 19.76 -25.38 2.50
CA ARG A 32 19.96 -24.32 3.52
C ARG A 32 19.93 -22.93 2.91
N MET A 33 20.63 -22.71 1.81
CA MET A 33 20.65 -21.44 1.09
C MET A 33 19.24 -21.06 0.58
N ARG A 34 18.49 -22.04 0.06
CA ARG A 34 17.11 -21.81 -0.42
C ARG A 34 16.16 -21.41 0.70
N LEU A 35 16.26 -22.05 1.87
CA LEU A 35 15.46 -21.69 3.05
C LEU A 35 15.83 -20.30 3.60
N GLN A 36 17.12 -19.98 3.65
CA GLN A 36 17.60 -18.68 4.10
C GLN A 36 17.22 -17.52 3.14
N ASN A 37 16.94 -17.84 1.87
CA ASN A 37 16.59 -16.90 0.83
C ASN A 37 15.28 -17.29 0.14
N GLN A 38 14.24 -17.60 0.91
CA GLN A 38 12.96 -18.11 0.40
C GLN A 38 12.23 -17.12 -0.54
N PHE A 39 12.48 -15.81 -0.39
CA PHE A 39 11.92 -14.78 -1.23
C PHE A 39 12.98 -14.25 -2.21
N GLN A 40 12.81 -14.54 -3.49
CA GLN A 40 13.77 -14.16 -4.54
C GLN A 40 13.62 -12.69 -4.96
N SER A 41 12.41 -12.18 -4.91
CA SER A 41 12.07 -10.81 -5.35
C SER A 41 11.10 -10.10 -4.39
N GLY A 42 10.95 -8.80 -4.55
CA GLY A 42 9.90 -8.04 -3.87
C GLY A 42 8.49 -8.52 -4.25
N LEU A 43 8.28 -8.94 -5.50
CA LEU A 43 7.00 -9.48 -5.94
C LEU A 43 6.64 -10.79 -5.24
N ASP A 44 7.60 -11.64 -4.91
CA ASP A 44 7.33 -12.86 -4.12
C ASP A 44 6.87 -12.48 -2.70
N ILE A 45 7.48 -11.44 -2.13
CA ILE A 45 7.07 -10.90 -0.82
C ILE A 45 5.68 -10.30 -0.92
N ALA A 46 5.41 -9.48 -1.95
CA ALA A 46 4.10 -8.84 -2.14
C ALA A 46 2.99 -9.89 -2.25
N ARG A 47 3.16 -10.93 -3.08
CA ARG A 47 2.19 -12.03 -3.22
C ARG A 47 1.97 -12.78 -1.91
N TYR A 48 3.06 -13.14 -1.23
CA TYR A 48 2.99 -13.85 0.04
C TYR A 48 2.25 -13.07 1.11
N THR A 49 2.57 -11.78 1.26
CA THR A 49 1.98 -10.92 2.29
C THR A 49 0.57 -10.46 1.92
N ALA A 50 0.25 -10.29 0.62
CA ALA A 50 -1.10 -10.01 0.15
C ALA A 50 -2.05 -11.17 0.48
N ALA A 51 -1.63 -12.41 0.22
CA ALA A 51 -2.43 -13.60 0.57
C ALA A 51 -2.70 -13.70 2.08
N ILE A 52 -1.74 -13.32 2.93
CA ILE A 52 -1.94 -13.24 4.38
C ILE A 52 -3.03 -12.21 4.71
N MET A 53 -2.89 -10.98 4.18
CA MET A 53 -3.87 -9.91 4.46
C MET A 53 -5.27 -10.28 3.96
N ARG A 54 -5.39 -10.88 2.78
CA ARG A 54 -6.68 -11.33 2.23
C ARG A 54 -7.35 -12.34 3.14
N LYS A 55 -6.61 -13.35 3.59
CA LYS A 55 -7.11 -14.33 4.55
C LYS A 55 -7.55 -13.68 5.86
N ASP A 56 -6.77 -12.74 6.37
CA ASP A 56 -7.10 -12.03 7.60
C ASP A 56 -8.36 -11.16 7.45
N MET A 57 -8.58 -10.55 6.28
CA MET A 57 -9.81 -9.82 5.96
C MET A 57 -11.04 -10.76 5.93
N GLU A 58 -10.93 -11.93 5.30
CA GLU A 58 -11.99 -12.95 5.29
C GLU A 58 -12.34 -13.43 6.71
N GLU A 59 -11.33 -13.56 7.58
CA GLU A 59 -11.55 -13.90 8.98
C GLU A 59 -12.26 -12.76 9.72
N TYR A 60 -11.88 -11.51 9.46
CA TYR A 60 -12.58 -10.34 10.00
C TYR A 60 -14.04 -10.30 9.56
N ASP A 61 -14.33 -10.50 8.28
CA ASP A 61 -15.69 -10.50 7.73
C ASP A 61 -16.56 -11.60 8.35
N SER A 62 -15.96 -12.75 8.66
CA SER A 62 -16.67 -13.88 9.27
C SER A 62 -16.95 -13.70 10.76
N ASN A 63 -16.07 -13.02 11.50
CA ASN A 63 -16.20 -12.80 12.94
C ASN A 63 -15.48 -11.53 13.42
N PRO A 64 -16.03 -10.34 13.16
CA PRO A 64 -15.38 -9.07 13.49
C PRO A 64 -15.08 -8.89 14.98
N GLU A 65 -15.96 -9.41 15.85
CA GLU A 65 -15.83 -9.23 17.31
C GLU A 65 -14.66 -10.02 17.91
N ALA A 66 -14.32 -11.16 17.32
CA ALA A 66 -13.19 -11.98 17.77
C ALA A 66 -11.87 -11.63 17.09
N TYR A 67 -11.92 -10.80 16.04
CA TYR A 67 -10.73 -10.43 15.28
C TYR A 67 -9.85 -9.43 16.04
N THR A 68 -8.59 -9.75 16.17
CA THR A 68 -7.58 -8.86 16.76
C THR A 68 -6.33 -8.81 15.89
N GLN A 69 -5.76 -7.63 15.76
CA GLN A 69 -4.54 -7.41 15.01
C GLN A 69 -3.58 -6.50 15.76
N SER A 70 -2.30 -6.56 15.38
CA SER A 70 -1.27 -5.66 15.88
C SER A 70 -0.67 -4.87 14.72
N LEU A 71 -0.70 -3.55 14.84
CA LEU A 71 -0.14 -2.63 13.85
C LEU A 71 1.03 -1.89 14.47
N GLY A 72 2.20 -2.01 13.82
CA GLY A 72 3.39 -1.22 14.16
C GLY A 72 3.63 -0.14 13.12
N CYS A 73 4.14 1.01 13.55
CA CYS A 73 4.61 2.05 12.64
C CYS A 73 6.12 2.02 12.52
N TRP A 74 6.63 2.31 11.33
CA TRP A 74 8.07 2.54 11.14
C TRP A 74 8.51 3.86 11.78
N HIS A 75 9.61 3.83 12.52
CA HIS A 75 10.14 4.97 13.28
C HIS A 75 11.60 5.30 12.94
N GLY A 76 12.03 5.04 11.73
CA GLY A 76 13.41 5.25 11.33
C GLY A 76 14.34 4.10 11.79
N PHE A 77 15.63 4.39 11.93
CA PHE A 77 16.67 3.36 12.18
C PHE A 77 16.41 2.53 13.45
N ILE A 78 16.04 3.17 14.55
CA ILE A 78 15.71 2.46 15.81
C ILE A 78 14.47 1.58 15.60
N GLY A 79 13.50 2.04 14.81
CA GLY A 79 12.33 1.29 14.44
C GLY A 79 12.68 0.02 13.66
N GLN A 80 13.62 0.09 12.72
CA GLN A 80 14.09 -1.07 11.96
C GLN A 80 14.66 -2.16 12.87
N GLN A 81 15.44 -1.80 13.87
CA GLN A 81 15.95 -2.78 14.85
C GLN A 81 14.83 -3.45 15.65
N LYS A 82 13.76 -2.72 15.94
CA LYS A 82 12.58 -3.26 16.64
C LYS A 82 11.73 -4.17 15.75
N LEU A 83 11.79 -4.05 14.44
CA LEU A 83 11.01 -4.89 13.51
C LEU A 83 11.34 -6.37 13.66
N ILE A 84 12.59 -6.73 13.97
CA ILE A 84 12.97 -8.11 14.26
C ILE A 84 12.17 -8.68 15.44
N SER A 85 11.85 -7.84 16.42
CA SER A 85 11.09 -8.27 17.60
C SER A 85 9.59 -8.39 17.36
N ILE A 86 9.05 -7.86 16.24
CA ILE A 86 7.62 -7.96 15.91
C ILE A 86 7.18 -9.42 15.89
N LYS A 87 7.96 -10.30 15.29
CA LYS A 87 7.68 -11.73 15.22
C LYS A 87 7.40 -12.36 16.60
N LYS A 88 8.14 -11.94 17.62
CA LYS A 88 8.10 -12.59 18.95
C LYS A 88 7.37 -11.80 20.03
N HIS A 89 7.41 -10.49 19.96
CA HIS A 89 7.09 -9.62 21.09
C HIS A 89 6.05 -8.53 20.80
N PHE A 90 5.72 -8.33 19.54
CA PHE A 90 4.79 -7.27 19.17
C PHE A 90 3.34 -7.75 19.22
N GLY A 91 2.57 -7.20 20.16
CA GLY A 91 1.16 -7.52 20.33
C GLY A 91 0.89 -8.92 20.90
N THR A 92 -0.37 -9.24 21.04
CA THR A 92 -0.88 -10.52 21.61
C THR A 92 -1.42 -11.46 20.54
N THR A 93 -1.45 -11.04 19.27
CA THR A 93 -1.97 -11.77 18.13
C THR A 93 -0.85 -12.15 17.16
N ASP A 94 -1.07 -13.18 16.37
CA ASP A 94 -0.21 -13.56 15.24
C ASP A 94 -0.42 -12.69 13.99
N LYS A 95 -1.55 -11.96 13.91
CA LYS A 95 -1.86 -11.00 12.84
C LYS A 95 -1.11 -9.68 13.06
N LYS A 96 -0.02 -9.51 12.36
CA LYS A 96 0.93 -8.41 12.55
C LYS A 96 1.20 -7.69 11.24
N TYR A 97 1.02 -6.38 11.24
CA TYR A 97 1.23 -5.51 10.09
C TYR A 97 2.17 -4.36 10.43
N LEU A 98 2.85 -3.85 9.42
CA LEU A 98 3.67 -2.65 9.53
C LEU A 98 3.07 -1.54 8.68
N TYR A 99 2.78 -0.39 9.28
CA TYR A 99 2.40 0.82 8.55
C TYR A 99 3.62 1.67 8.27
N LEU A 100 3.88 1.89 7.00
CA LEU A 100 4.92 2.79 6.50
C LEU A 100 4.27 4.12 6.15
N SER A 101 4.18 4.99 7.15
CA SER A 101 3.51 6.27 7.09
C SER A 101 4.27 7.28 6.24
N GLY A 102 3.58 7.97 5.33
CA GLY A 102 4.12 9.10 4.57
C GLY A 102 4.60 10.23 5.47
N TRP A 103 3.88 10.51 6.56
CA TRP A 103 4.30 11.47 7.59
C TRP A 103 5.68 11.15 8.18
N MET A 104 5.91 9.90 8.57
CA MET A 104 7.20 9.48 9.12
C MET A 104 8.32 9.52 8.06
N VAL A 105 7.99 9.20 6.81
CA VAL A 105 8.94 9.31 5.69
C VAL A 105 9.30 10.77 5.46
N ALA A 106 8.34 11.67 5.40
CA ALA A 106 8.57 13.11 5.26
C ALA A 106 9.44 13.66 6.41
N ALA A 107 9.17 13.26 7.64
CA ALA A 107 9.92 13.72 8.81
C ALA A 107 11.36 13.19 8.87
N LEU A 108 11.63 11.99 8.43
CA LEU A 108 12.90 11.29 8.65
C LEU A 108 13.76 11.11 7.39
N ARG A 109 13.20 11.28 6.20
CA ARG A 109 13.91 11.05 4.92
C ARG A 109 13.89 12.26 3.99
N SER A 110 13.24 13.37 4.37
CA SER A 110 13.31 14.61 3.61
C SER A 110 14.72 15.23 3.69
N ALA A 111 15.20 15.72 2.55
CA ALA A 111 16.45 16.49 2.51
C ALA A 111 16.36 17.87 3.16
N PHE A 112 15.15 18.33 3.45
CA PHE A 112 14.88 19.63 4.07
C PHE A 112 14.87 19.58 5.61
N GLY A 113 15.16 18.43 6.21
CA GLY A 113 15.06 18.20 7.64
C GLY A 113 13.67 17.73 8.09
N PRO A 114 13.40 17.66 9.39
CA PRO A 114 12.12 17.20 9.91
C PRO A 114 11.02 18.22 9.59
N LEU A 115 10.32 17.98 8.51
CA LEU A 115 9.24 18.82 8.01
C LEU A 115 7.87 18.27 8.41
N PRO A 116 6.85 19.14 8.40
CA PRO A 116 5.48 18.67 8.48
C PRO A 116 5.13 17.76 7.29
N ASP A 117 4.03 17.05 7.43
CA ASP A 117 3.49 16.07 6.50
C ASP A 117 2.96 16.75 5.21
N GLN A 118 3.84 17.01 4.27
CA GLN A 118 3.58 17.73 3.01
C GLN A 118 4.11 17.00 1.78
N SER A 119 4.39 15.70 1.88
CA SER A 119 4.99 14.91 0.78
C SER A 119 6.30 15.50 0.22
N MET A 120 7.03 16.28 1.02
CA MET A 120 8.28 16.94 0.62
C MET A 120 9.48 15.99 0.70
N HIS A 121 9.38 14.84 0.11
CA HIS A 121 10.46 13.87 -0.04
C HIS A 121 10.54 13.39 -1.50
N GLU A 122 11.66 12.78 -1.85
CA GLU A 122 11.80 12.17 -3.17
C GLU A 122 10.75 11.09 -3.40
N LYS A 123 10.07 11.11 -4.55
CA LYS A 123 8.93 10.23 -4.85
C LYS A 123 9.27 8.74 -4.70
N THR A 124 10.50 8.34 -5.01
CA THR A 124 10.96 6.94 -4.90
C THR A 124 11.34 6.51 -3.48
N THR A 125 11.31 7.43 -2.51
CA THR A 125 11.79 7.18 -1.15
C THR A 125 11.02 6.06 -0.48
N VAL A 126 9.69 6.03 -0.62
CA VAL A 126 8.85 5.00 0.03
C VAL A 126 9.17 3.62 -0.54
N ALA A 127 9.26 3.47 -1.87
CA ALA A 127 9.62 2.21 -2.51
C ALA A 127 11.02 1.73 -2.10
N SER A 128 11.99 2.64 -2.05
CA SER A 128 13.36 2.33 -1.57
C SER A 128 13.35 1.85 -0.12
N LEU A 129 12.56 2.48 0.73
CA LEU A 129 12.45 2.11 2.14
C LEU A 129 11.74 0.76 2.34
N ILE A 130 10.72 0.44 1.55
CA ILE A 130 10.08 -0.87 1.55
C ILE A 130 11.13 -1.97 1.27
N ASN A 131 11.94 -1.77 0.22
CA ASN A 131 13.00 -2.70 -0.13
C ASN A 131 14.07 -2.82 0.98
N GLU A 132 14.45 -1.70 1.61
CA GLU A 132 15.38 -1.67 2.75
C GLU A 132 14.83 -2.49 3.91
N LEU A 133 13.58 -2.28 4.30
CA LEU A 133 12.92 -2.98 5.40
C LEU A 133 12.82 -4.49 5.14
N TYR A 134 12.40 -4.90 3.96
CA TYR A 134 12.34 -6.33 3.63
C TYR A 134 13.72 -6.98 3.51
N THR A 135 14.71 -6.26 3.01
CA THR A 135 16.09 -6.74 3.01
C THR A 135 16.56 -7.03 4.44
N PHE A 136 16.25 -6.14 5.37
CA PHE A 136 16.58 -6.29 6.78
C PHE A 136 15.87 -7.50 7.43
N LEU A 137 14.59 -7.69 7.14
CA LEU A 137 13.80 -8.82 7.65
C LEU A 137 14.27 -10.17 7.04
N LYS A 138 14.62 -10.20 5.75
CA LYS A 138 15.23 -11.38 5.12
C LYS A 138 16.57 -11.74 5.76
N GLN A 139 17.40 -10.75 6.10
CA GLN A 139 18.64 -10.99 6.81
C GLN A 139 18.41 -11.56 8.22
N ALA A 140 17.34 -11.14 8.90
CA ALA A 140 16.96 -11.72 10.18
C ALA A 140 16.57 -13.21 10.04
N ASP A 141 15.81 -13.57 9.02
CA ASP A 141 15.47 -14.96 8.68
C ASP A 141 16.72 -15.79 8.41
N ALA A 142 17.58 -15.29 7.54
CA ALA A 142 18.81 -15.99 7.16
C ALA A 142 19.72 -16.23 8.38
N ARG A 143 19.78 -15.28 9.30
CA ARG A 143 20.58 -15.39 10.54
C ARG A 143 19.99 -16.42 11.50
N GLU A 144 18.68 -16.35 11.78
CA GLU A 144 18.01 -17.29 12.69
C GLU A 144 18.10 -18.73 12.15
N LEU A 145 17.84 -18.94 10.86
CA LEU A 145 18.00 -20.23 10.21
C LEU A 145 19.46 -20.72 10.23
N GLY A 146 20.42 -19.82 10.02
CA GLY A 146 21.84 -20.16 10.12
C GLY A 146 22.23 -20.63 11.52
N ASP A 147 21.66 -20.04 12.58
CA ASP A 147 21.86 -20.49 13.95
C ASP A 147 21.24 -21.87 14.19
N LEU A 148 20.04 -22.13 13.66
CA LEU A 148 19.38 -23.43 13.74
C LEU A 148 20.16 -24.50 12.98
N PHE A 149 20.70 -24.20 11.80
CA PHE A 149 21.55 -25.16 11.06
C PHE A 149 22.85 -25.50 11.81
N ARG A 150 23.50 -24.53 12.45
CA ARG A 150 24.68 -24.79 13.29
C ARG A 150 24.35 -25.69 14.47
N GLN A 151 23.19 -25.47 15.11
CA GLN A 151 22.70 -26.35 16.17
C GLN A 151 22.43 -27.77 15.63
N LEU A 152 21.77 -27.88 14.47
CA LEU A 152 21.47 -29.16 13.83
C LEU A 152 22.74 -29.98 13.56
N ASP A 153 23.84 -29.31 13.18
CA ASP A 153 25.13 -29.97 12.90
C ASP A 153 25.87 -30.43 14.16
N SER A 154 25.62 -29.77 15.31
CA SER A 154 26.31 -30.05 16.57
C SER A 154 25.59 -31.01 17.51
N LEU A 155 24.31 -31.32 17.24
CA LEU A 155 23.46 -32.11 18.12
C LEU A 155 23.17 -33.50 17.56
N GLU A 156 22.81 -34.43 18.45
CA GLU A 156 22.40 -35.79 18.10
C GLU A 156 21.10 -36.18 18.80
N GLY A 157 20.50 -37.30 18.38
CA GLY A 157 19.33 -37.90 18.99
C GLY A 157 18.12 -36.96 19.05
N LYS A 158 17.44 -36.91 20.18
CA LYS A 158 16.19 -36.13 20.37
C LYS A 158 16.38 -34.64 20.21
N GLU A 159 17.50 -34.09 20.67
CA GLU A 159 17.79 -32.65 20.56
C GLU A 159 17.91 -32.22 19.09
N LYS A 160 18.54 -33.05 18.26
CA LYS A 160 18.62 -32.84 16.82
C LYS A 160 17.23 -32.84 16.17
N GLU A 161 16.37 -33.77 16.57
CA GLU A 161 14.99 -33.86 16.07
C GLU A 161 14.16 -32.61 16.44
N GLU A 162 14.38 -32.07 17.64
CA GLU A 162 13.69 -30.82 18.07
C GLU A 162 14.14 -29.62 17.24
N VAL A 163 15.44 -29.50 16.95
CA VAL A 163 15.95 -28.43 16.09
C VAL A 163 15.44 -28.61 14.65
N GLN A 164 15.39 -29.85 14.14
CA GLN A 164 14.82 -30.14 12.84
C GLN A 164 13.34 -29.66 12.76
N LYS A 165 12.53 -29.93 13.79
CA LYS A 165 11.15 -29.45 13.86
C LYS A 165 11.06 -27.92 13.88
N LYS A 166 12.00 -27.22 14.53
CA LYS A 166 12.06 -25.75 14.51
C LYS A 166 12.36 -25.21 13.11
N ILE A 167 13.22 -25.88 12.36
CA ILE A 167 13.53 -25.54 10.97
C ILE A 167 12.29 -25.78 10.08
N ASP A 168 11.65 -26.95 10.20
CA ASP A 168 10.47 -27.31 9.39
C ASP A 168 9.25 -26.40 9.67
N ASN A 169 9.14 -25.86 10.87
CA ASN A 169 8.09 -24.93 11.29
C ASN A 169 8.58 -23.48 11.40
N PHE A 170 9.67 -23.15 10.72
CA PHE A 170 10.21 -21.80 10.77
C PHE A 170 9.21 -20.77 10.25
N GLN A 171 8.97 -19.76 11.06
CA GLN A 171 8.14 -18.63 10.68
C GLN A 171 9.04 -17.46 10.29
N THR A 172 8.82 -16.92 9.12
CA THR A 172 9.56 -15.77 8.62
C THR A 172 9.31 -14.50 9.46
N HIS A 173 10.29 -13.59 9.45
CA HIS A 173 10.11 -12.23 9.99
C HIS A 173 9.35 -11.32 9.02
N ILE A 174 9.12 -11.77 7.79
CA ILE A 174 8.37 -11.00 6.79
C ILE A 174 6.93 -10.82 7.27
N VAL A 175 6.50 -9.57 7.35
CA VAL A 175 5.14 -9.16 7.70
C VAL A 175 4.58 -8.27 6.60
N PRO A 176 3.25 -8.19 6.43
CA PRO A 176 2.63 -7.27 5.50
C PRO A 176 3.00 -5.82 5.81
N ILE A 177 3.38 -5.06 4.78
CA ILE A 177 3.58 -3.61 4.86
C ILE A 177 2.40 -2.92 4.18
N ILE A 178 1.75 -2.02 4.91
CA ILE A 178 0.81 -1.04 4.40
C ILE A 178 1.62 0.20 4.04
N ALA A 179 1.80 0.45 2.75
CA ALA A 179 2.62 1.55 2.25
C ALA A 179 1.75 2.77 1.94
N ASP A 180 2.12 3.91 2.47
CA ASP A 180 1.46 5.18 2.23
C ASP A 180 1.99 5.81 0.93
N ILE A 181 1.10 5.99 -0.05
CA ILE A 181 1.39 6.67 -1.32
C ILE A 181 0.94 8.14 -1.28
N ASP A 182 0.60 8.66 -0.09
CA ASP A 182 0.02 10.00 0.05
C ASP A 182 -1.17 10.19 -0.92
N ALA A 183 -1.21 11.29 -1.67
CA ALA A 183 -2.23 11.57 -2.67
C ALA A 183 -1.88 11.04 -4.08
N GLY A 184 -0.91 10.12 -4.21
CA GLY A 184 -0.51 9.51 -5.47
C GLY A 184 0.56 10.27 -6.26
N PHE A 185 1.13 11.35 -5.71
CA PHE A 185 2.21 12.16 -6.31
C PHE A 185 1.92 12.75 -7.71
N GLY A 186 0.66 12.90 -8.07
CA GLY A 186 0.23 13.45 -9.35
C GLY A 186 -1.15 12.96 -9.76
N ASN A 187 -1.34 12.78 -11.07
CA ASN A 187 -2.53 12.18 -11.65
C ASN A 187 -2.52 10.64 -11.52
N GLU A 188 -3.51 9.98 -12.11
CA GLU A 188 -3.65 8.51 -12.09
C GLU A 188 -2.45 7.79 -12.71
N GLU A 189 -1.84 8.34 -13.75
CA GLU A 189 -0.65 7.75 -14.40
C GLU A 189 0.57 7.80 -13.49
N ALA A 190 0.79 8.92 -12.81
CA ALA A 190 1.84 9.05 -11.81
C ALA A 190 1.60 8.09 -10.63
N THR A 191 0.34 7.99 -10.19
CA THR A 191 -0.09 7.06 -9.14
C THR A 191 0.19 5.61 -9.52
N TYR A 192 -0.13 5.21 -10.77
CA TYR A 192 0.18 3.89 -11.29
C TYR A 192 1.68 3.57 -11.23
N LEU A 193 2.54 4.48 -11.72
CA LEU A 193 3.98 4.28 -11.73
C LEU A 193 4.56 4.16 -10.31
N MET A 194 4.07 4.95 -9.38
CA MET A 194 4.51 4.90 -7.98
C MET A 194 4.02 3.63 -7.29
N ALA A 195 2.76 3.25 -7.47
CA ALA A 195 2.22 2.00 -6.96
C ALA A 195 3.01 0.80 -7.46
N LYS A 196 3.30 0.77 -8.77
CA LYS A 196 4.12 -0.27 -9.40
C LYS A 196 5.48 -0.43 -8.71
N GLN A 197 6.20 0.66 -8.51
CA GLN A 197 7.50 0.62 -7.81
C GLN A 197 7.38 0.11 -6.37
N MET A 198 6.35 0.52 -5.64
CA MET A 198 6.13 0.05 -4.27
C MET A 198 5.81 -1.44 -4.21
N ILE A 199 4.98 -1.94 -5.14
CA ILE A 199 4.63 -3.36 -5.25
C ILE A 199 5.85 -4.19 -5.66
N GLU A 200 6.65 -3.74 -6.62
CA GLU A 200 7.91 -4.38 -7.02
C GLU A 200 8.92 -4.42 -5.86
N ALA A 201 8.89 -3.43 -4.96
CA ALA A 201 9.68 -3.43 -3.73
C ALA A 201 9.15 -4.40 -2.65
N GLY A 202 7.90 -4.87 -2.77
CA GLY A 202 7.31 -5.85 -1.87
C GLY A 202 6.01 -5.42 -1.18
N ALA A 203 5.50 -4.22 -1.41
CA ALA A 203 4.25 -3.78 -0.80
C ALA A 203 3.07 -4.65 -1.24
N CYS A 204 2.31 -5.14 -0.28
CA CYS A 204 1.07 -5.90 -0.52
C CYS A 204 -0.19 -5.06 -0.31
N CYS A 205 -0.04 -3.90 0.32
CA CYS A 205 -1.12 -2.98 0.61
C CYS A 205 -0.65 -1.55 0.37
N ILE A 206 -1.46 -0.78 -0.34
CA ILE A 206 -1.20 0.64 -0.61
C ILE A 206 -2.35 1.46 -0.04
N GLN A 207 -2.02 2.42 0.82
CA GLN A 207 -2.95 3.43 1.28
C GLN A 207 -2.82 4.67 0.41
N ILE A 208 -3.95 5.16 -0.09
CA ILE A 208 -4.04 6.38 -0.89
C ILE A 208 -5.11 7.31 -0.33
N GLU A 209 -4.87 8.61 -0.38
CA GLU A 209 -5.80 9.62 0.10
C GLU A 209 -6.27 10.57 -1.03
N ASN A 210 -7.41 11.21 -0.81
CA ASN A 210 -8.05 12.05 -1.82
C ASN A 210 -7.63 13.52 -1.82
N GLN A 211 -6.48 13.86 -1.26
CA GLN A 211 -5.94 15.21 -1.35
C GLN A 211 -5.40 15.52 -2.76
N VAL A 212 -5.30 16.79 -3.09
CA VAL A 212 -4.55 17.25 -4.26
C VAL A 212 -3.06 17.09 -3.98
N SER A 213 -2.34 16.41 -4.86
CA SER A 213 -0.95 16.03 -4.62
C SER A 213 -0.02 17.22 -4.34
N ASP A 214 -0.22 18.33 -5.06
CA ASP A 214 0.66 19.51 -4.94
C ASP A 214 0.29 20.42 -3.75
N GLU A 215 -0.86 20.18 -3.13
CA GLU A 215 -1.37 20.93 -1.98
C GLU A 215 -1.59 20.04 -0.76
N LYS A 216 -1.01 18.85 -0.77
CA LYS A 216 -1.13 17.88 0.30
C LYS A 216 -0.58 18.45 1.61
N GLN A 217 -1.35 18.28 2.66
CA GLN A 217 -0.96 18.65 4.03
C GLN A 217 -1.40 17.57 5.03
N CYS A 218 -0.97 17.71 6.28
CA CYS A 218 -1.33 16.77 7.32
C CYS A 218 -2.85 16.60 7.45
N GLY A 219 -3.33 15.37 7.51
CA GLY A 219 -4.74 15.04 7.61
C GLY A 219 -5.47 15.65 8.81
N HIS A 220 -4.73 16.07 9.85
CA HIS A 220 -5.27 16.74 11.04
C HIS A 220 -5.53 18.23 10.84
N GLN A 221 -5.06 18.82 9.74
CA GLN A 221 -5.24 20.25 9.47
C GLN A 221 -6.59 20.51 8.78
N ASP A 222 -7.15 21.68 9.05
CA ASP A 222 -8.31 22.18 8.34
C ASP A 222 -7.92 22.82 7.00
N GLY A 223 -8.89 22.90 6.07
CA GLY A 223 -8.69 23.54 4.77
C GLY A 223 -7.91 22.70 3.77
N LYS A 224 -7.87 21.38 3.95
CA LYS A 224 -7.30 20.44 2.98
C LYS A 224 -8.01 20.57 1.63
N VAL A 225 -7.24 20.49 0.57
CA VAL A 225 -7.75 20.52 -0.80
C VAL A 225 -7.89 19.10 -1.31
N THR A 226 -9.11 18.71 -1.70
CA THR A 226 -9.41 17.36 -2.16
C THR A 226 -9.74 17.32 -3.64
N VAL A 227 -9.41 16.19 -4.27
CA VAL A 227 -9.79 15.94 -5.66
C VAL A 227 -11.26 15.52 -5.76
N PRO A 228 -11.91 15.70 -6.92
CA PRO A 228 -13.22 15.11 -7.20
C PRO A 228 -13.22 13.60 -7.08
N HIS A 229 -14.39 13.00 -6.83
CA HIS A 229 -14.55 11.54 -6.71
C HIS A 229 -14.01 10.80 -7.94
N ALA A 230 -14.36 11.26 -9.13
CA ALA A 230 -13.91 10.62 -10.36
C ALA A 230 -12.38 10.54 -10.46
N ASP A 231 -11.68 11.62 -10.10
CA ASP A 231 -10.21 11.65 -10.08
C ASP A 231 -9.64 10.71 -9.02
N PHE A 232 -10.30 10.62 -7.85
CA PHE A 232 -9.85 9.71 -6.81
C PHE A 232 -10.07 8.25 -7.18
N LEU A 233 -11.22 7.92 -7.77
CA LEU A 233 -11.50 6.58 -8.30
C LEU A 233 -10.52 6.18 -9.40
N ALA A 234 -10.18 7.11 -10.31
CA ALA A 234 -9.16 6.86 -11.33
C ALA A 234 -7.80 6.48 -10.71
N LYS A 235 -7.40 7.18 -9.62
CA LYS A 235 -6.18 6.84 -8.89
C LYS A 235 -6.26 5.48 -8.17
N ILE A 236 -7.39 5.16 -7.55
CA ILE A 236 -7.62 3.84 -6.92
C ILE A 236 -7.53 2.74 -7.97
N ASN A 237 -8.20 2.92 -9.12
CA ASN A 237 -8.15 1.97 -10.22
C ASN A 237 -6.72 1.82 -10.79
N ALA A 238 -5.95 2.90 -10.85
CA ALA A 238 -4.54 2.85 -11.25
C ALA A 238 -3.70 1.98 -10.30
N VAL A 239 -3.91 2.09 -8.99
CA VAL A 239 -3.26 1.22 -7.99
C VAL A 239 -3.72 -0.24 -8.17
N ARG A 240 -5.02 -0.47 -8.37
CA ARG A 240 -5.55 -1.82 -8.62
C ARG A 240 -4.96 -2.44 -9.88
N TYR A 241 -4.88 -1.66 -10.95
CA TYR A 241 -4.28 -2.12 -12.21
C TYR A 241 -2.80 -2.49 -12.02
N ALA A 242 -2.03 -1.71 -11.26
CA ALA A 242 -0.64 -2.04 -10.96
C ALA A 242 -0.50 -3.39 -10.22
N PHE A 243 -1.37 -3.67 -9.25
CA PHE A 243 -1.39 -4.96 -8.56
C PHE A 243 -1.69 -6.12 -9.53
N LEU A 244 -2.69 -5.98 -10.38
CA LEU A 244 -3.11 -7.02 -11.35
C LEU A 244 -2.02 -7.26 -12.40
N GLU A 245 -1.45 -6.20 -12.97
CA GLU A 245 -0.37 -6.31 -13.96
C GLU A 245 0.85 -7.08 -13.42
N LEU A 246 1.19 -6.84 -12.15
CA LEU A 246 2.31 -7.49 -11.50
C LEU A 246 1.97 -8.89 -10.93
N GLY A 247 0.76 -9.37 -11.14
CA GLY A 247 0.31 -10.68 -10.67
C GLY A 247 0.25 -10.78 -9.14
N VAL A 248 -0.17 -9.69 -8.47
CA VAL A 248 -0.46 -9.62 -7.03
C VAL A 248 -1.97 -9.45 -6.87
N GLU A 249 -2.73 -10.46 -7.25
CA GLU A 249 -4.19 -10.42 -7.34
C GLU A 249 -4.87 -10.10 -6.00
N ASP A 250 -4.29 -10.58 -4.89
CA ASP A 250 -4.76 -10.33 -3.53
C ASP A 250 -4.32 -8.98 -2.95
N GLY A 251 -3.71 -8.10 -3.76
CA GLY A 251 -3.27 -6.79 -3.34
C GLY A 251 -4.38 -5.96 -2.73
N VAL A 252 -4.12 -5.31 -1.59
CA VAL A 252 -5.09 -4.55 -0.80
C VAL A 252 -4.90 -3.06 -1.02
N ILE A 253 -6.01 -2.32 -1.11
CA ILE A 253 -6.01 -0.87 -1.19
C ILE A 253 -6.76 -0.30 0.01
N VAL A 254 -6.12 0.60 0.74
CA VAL A 254 -6.75 1.39 1.79
C VAL A 254 -7.10 2.76 1.21
N ALA A 255 -8.36 2.96 0.87
CA ALA A 255 -8.87 4.24 0.40
C ALA A 255 -9.15 5.14 1.60
N ARG A 256 -8.27 6.13 1.83
CA ARG A 256 -8.42 7.12 2.89
C ARG A 256 -9.13 8.35 2.36
N THR A 257 -10.01 8.93 3.17
CA THR A 257 -10.59 10.23 2.88
C THR A 257 -10.12 11.29 3.88
N ASP A 258 -9.66 12.41 3.36
CA ASP A 258 -9.33 13.62 4.11
C ASP A 258 -10.37 14.73 3.90
N SER A 259 -11.58 14.36 3.46
CA SER A 259 -12.67 15.32 3.19
C SER A 259 -13.22 15.99 4.44
N LEU A 260 -13.04 15.39 5.62
CA LEU A 260 -13.36 16.07 6.89
C LEU A 260 -12.45 17.29 7.07
N GLY A 261 -13.05 18.46 7.23
CA GLY A 261 -12.33 19.73 7.28
C GLY A 261 -11.87 20.28 5.92
N ALA A 262 -12.09 19.54 4.83
CA ALA A 262 -11.78 19.99 3.48
C ALA A 262 -12.93 20.83 2.91
N GLY A 263 -12.66 22.07 2.58
CA GLY A 263 -13.65 22.99 2.01
C GLY A 263 -13.40 23.43 0.57
N LEU A 264 -12.25 23.04 0.00
CA LEU A 264 -11.78 23.56 -1.28
C LEU A 264 -11.35 22.44 -2.24
N THR A 265 -11.34 22.73 -3.55
CA THR A 265 -10.79 21.86 -4.60
C THR A 265 -10.18 22.70 -5.72
N GLN A 266 -9.14 22.21 -6.39
CA GLN A 266 -8.56 22.82 -7.58
C GLN A 266 -9.35 22.48 -8.85
N ARG A 267 -10.09 21.37 -8.88
CA ARG A 267 -10.63 20.80 -10.09
C ARG A 267 -12.14 20.81 -10.12
N ILE A 268 -12.66 21.13 -11.28
CA ILE A 268 -14.02 20.87 -11.68
C ILE A 268 -13.96 19.54 -12.45
N ALA A 269 -14.39 18.44 -11.84
CA ALA A 269 -14.61 17.24 -12.62
C ALA A 269 -15.91 17.37 -13.38
N ILE A 270 -15.82 17.30 -14.69
CA ILE A 270 -16.94 17.10 -15.59
C ILE A 270 -16.96 15.61 -15.91
N THR A 271 -17.96 14.90 -15.43
CA THR A 271 -18.16 13.51 -15.85
C THR A 271 -18.81 13.51 -17.22
N HIS A 272 -18.11 12.99 -18.21
CA HIS A 272 -18.66 12.68 -19.52
C HIS A 272 -19.45 11.39 -19.41
N GLU A 273 -20.70 11.45 -19.01
CA GLU A 273 -21.59 10.32 -19.27
C GLU A 273 -22.06 10.39 -20.72
N VAL A 274 -21.82 9.31 -21.44
CA VAL A 274 -22.30 9.13 -22.81
C VAL A 274 -23.82 8.98 -22.77
N GLY A 275 -24.56 10.02 -23.08
CA GLY A 275 -26.02 9.99 -23.12
C GLY A 275 -26.65 11.38 -23.31
N ASP A 276 -27.96 11.41 -23.41
CA ASP A 276 -28.76 12.63 -23.68
C ASP A 276 -28.77 13.68 -22.56
N LEU A 277 -28.00 13.49 -21.51
CA LEU A 277 -27.98 14.34 -20.30
C LEU A 277 -26.93 15.45 -20.30
N GLY A 278 -26.07 15.52 -21.31
CA GLY A 278 -25.00 16.52 -21.40
C GLY A 278 -23.91 16.32 -20.35
N ASP A 279 -22.95 17.25 -20.31
CA ASP A 279 -21.86 17.23 -19.35
C ASP A 279 -22.39 17.34 -17.93
N GLN A 280 -22.08 16.35 -17.09
CA GLN A 280 -22.37 16.41 -15.67
C GLN A 280 -21.15 16.97 -14.92
N TYR A 281 -21.35 18.01 -14.16
CA TYR A 281 -20.33 18.60 -13.32
C TYR A 281 -20.36 18.00 -11.89
N ASN A 282 -19.30 18.26 -11.14
CA ASN A 282 -19.25 17.86 -9.74
C ASN A 282 -20.35 18.57 -8.93
N SER A 283 -21.41 17.85 -8.58
CA SER A 283 -22.61 18.36 -7.89
C SER A 283 -22.34 18.93 -6.49
N PHE A 284 -21.16 18.68 -5.94
CA PHE A 284 -20.73 19.19 -4.63
C PHE A 284 -20.11 20.59 -4.70
N LEU A 285 -19.83 21.13 -5.89
CA LEU A 285 -19.29 22.47 -6.00
C LEU A 285 -20.34 23.54 -5.69
N ASP A 286 -19.90 24.62 -5.07
CA ASP A 286 -20.72 25.85 -4.92
C ASP A 286 -20.82 26.55 -6.27
N LEU A 287 -22.02 26.92 -6.67
CA LEU A 287 -22.33 27.52 -7.97
C LEU A 287 -22.80 28.95 -7.79
N GLU A 288 -22.46 29.79 -8.76
CA GLU A 288 -23.00 31.16 -8.90
C GLU A 288 -23.70 31.31 -10.25
N GLU A 289 -24.84 32.05 -10.25
CA GLU A 289 -25.51 32.43 -11.47
C GLU A 289 -24.68 33.50 -12.21
N VAL A 290 -24.61 33.38 -13.52
CA VAL A 290 -23.83 34.28 -14.37
C VAL A 290 -24.70 34.79 -15.50
N SER A 291 -24.68 36.12 -15.73
CA SER A 291 -25.24 36.71 -16.92
C SER A 291 -24.27 36.62 -18.10
N GLU A 292 -24.81 36.76 -19.32
CA GLU A 292 -23.97 36.76 -20.53
C GLU A 292 -22.88 37.85 -20.51
N GLU A 293 -23.13 38.95 -19.80
CA GLU A 293 -22.20 40.08 -19.68
C GLU A 293 -21.04 39.81 -18.68
N GLU A 294 -21.25 38.87 -17.77
CA GLU A 294 -20.28 38.52 -16.71
C GLU A 294 -19.39 37.33 -17.08
N MET A 295 -19.59 36.75 -18.26
CA MET A 295 -18.80 35.60 -18.72
C MET A 295 -17.36 36.00 -19.05
N ASN A 296 -16.41 35.22 -18.54
CA ASN A 296 -15.01 35.38 -18.86
C ASN A 296 -14.55 34.28 -19.83
N HIS A 297 -13.55 34.57 -20.64
CA HIS A 297 -12.95 33.57 -21.50
C HIS A 297 -12.33 32.46 -20.65
N GLY A 298 -12.79 31.22 -20.89
CA GLY A 298 -12.31 30.04 -20.17
C GLY A 298 -13.17 29.62 -18.98
N ASP A 299 -14.29 30.33 -18.73
CA ASP A 299 -15.26 29.87 -17.76
C ASP A 299 -15.93 28.56 -18.20
N VAL A 300 -16.07 27.63 -17.27
CA VAL A 300 -16.90 26.42 -17.46
C VAL A 300 -18.34 26.75 -17.12
N LEU A 301 -19.15 26.91 -18.14
CA LEU A 301 -20.55 27.29 -18.03
C LEU A 301 -21.46 26.05 -18.10
N ILE A 302 -22.44 26.01 -17.21
CA ILE A 302 -23.35 24.88 -17.05
C ILE A 302 -24.77 25.41 -17.09
N ASN A 303 -25.65 24.79 -17.89
CA ASN A 303 -27.07 25.06 -17.83
C ASN A 303 -27.71 24.22 -16.72
N TYR A 304 -27.99 24.85 -15.59
CA TYR A 304 -28.56 24.19 -14.42
C TYR A 304 -29.96 24.66 -14.17
N HIS A 305 -30.96 23.81 -14.41
CA HIS A 305 -32.39 24.13 -14.30
C HIS A 305 -32.82 25.39 -15.08
N GLY A 306 -32.28 25.58 -16.27
CA GLY A 306 -32.62 26.71 -17.14
C GLY A 306 -31.87 28.00 -16.80
N LYS A 307 -30.95 27.97 -15.87
CA LYS A 307 -30.09 29.11 -15.52
C LYS A 307 -28.66 28.81 -15.91
N LEU A 308 -27.95 29.80 -16.41
CA LEU A 308 -26.54 29.71 -16.68
C LEU A 308 -25.78 29.92 -15.37
N VAL A 309 -24.99 28.90 -14.97
CA VAL A 309 -24.20 28.91 -13.74
C VAL A 309 -22.74 28.52 -14.03
N ARG A 310 -21.85 28.93 -13.16
CA ARG A 310 -20.46 28.43 -13.12
C ARG A 310 -20.07 28.05 -11.71
N PRO A 311 -19.04 27.14 -11.53
CA PRO A 311 -18.47 26.92 -10.23
C PRO A 311 -17.82 28.18 -9.67
N LYS A 312 -18.10 28.49 -8.42
CA LYS A 312 -17.62 29.70 -7.74
C LYS A 312 -16.13 29.60 -7.48
N ARG A 313 -15.38 30.40 -8.23
CA ARG A 313 -13.92 30.47 -8.14
C ARG A 313 -13.51 31.49 -7.08
N LEU A 314 -12.60 31.10 -6.20
CA LEU A 314 -12.02 31.96 -5.20
C LEU A 314 -10.80 32.73 -5.75
N PRO A 315 -10.37 33.85 -5.11
CA PRO A 315 -9.14 34.55 -5.51
C PRO A 315 -7.88 33.70 -5.50
N SER A 316 -7.87 32.61 -4.76
CA SER A 316 -6.81 31.59 -4.72
C SER A 316 -6.79 30.65 -5.93
N ASN A 317 -7.69 30.83 -6.91
CA ASN A 317 -7.94 29.92 -8.03
C ASN A 317 -8.50 28.55 -7.64
N LEU A 318 -8.95 28.39 -6.42
CA LEU A 318 -9.63 27.20 -5.93
C LEU A 318 -11.15 27.35 -6.05
N TYR A 319 -11.86 26.23 -6.03
CA TYR A 319 -13.31 26.19 -6.01
C TYR A 319 -13.79 25.73 -4.63
N ARG A 320 -14.88 26.32 -4.16
CA ARG A 320 -15.48 25.97 -2.88
C ARG A 320 -16.52 24.86 -3.07
N PHE A 321 -16.51 23.90 -2.17
CA PHE A 321 -17.61 22.97 -2.02
C PHE A 321 -18.80 23.63 -1.30
N LYS A 322 -20.01 23.16 -1.59
CA LYS A 322 -21.19 23.51 -0.83
C LYS A 322 -21.00 23.19 0.65
N GLU A 323 -21.59 24.00 1.51
CA GLU A 323 -21.55 23.78 2.96
C GLU A 323 -22.08 22.38 3.32
N GLY A 324 -21.43 21.69 4.24
CA GLY A 324 -21.79 20.33 4.69
C GLY A 324 -21.38 19.18 3.77
N THR A 325 -20.81 19.45 2.58
CA THR A 325 -20.42 18.38 1.64
C THR A 325 -19.19 17.59 2.05
N GLY A 326 -18.36 18.11 2.95
CA GLY A 326 -17.20 17.39 3.48
C GLY A 326 -17.58 16.05 4.14
N GLU A 327 -18.59 16.08 4.99
CA GLU A 327 -19.13 14.88 5.66
C GLU A 327 -19.79 13.91 4.67
N ALA A 328 -20.59 14.45 3.74
CA ALA A 328 -21.23 13.64 2.71
C ALA A 328 -20.21 12.92 1.81
N ARG A 329 -19.09 13.57 1.50
CA ARG A 329 -18.01 12.95 0.72
C ARG A 329 -17.32 11.81 1.48
N CYS A 330 -17.12 11.97 2.79
CA CYS A 330 -16.61 10.88 3.61
C CYS A 330 -17.54 9.66 3.57
N CYS A 331 -18.84 9.87 3.71
CA CYS A 331 -19.83 8.80 3.66
C CYS A 331 -19.86 8.10 2.30
N LEU A 332 -19.77 8.85 1.21
CA LEU A 332 -19.79 8.28 -0.15
C LEU A 332 -18.56 7.43 -0.46
N LEU A 333 -17.38 7.79 0.08
CA LEU A 333 -16.17 6.97 -0.07
C LEU A 333 -16.22 5.69 0.75
N TYR A 334 -16.88 5.69 1.89
CA TYR A 334 -17.09 4.51 2.73
C TYR A 334 -18.14 3.53 2.17
N THR A 335 -19.12 4.04 1.44
CA THR A 335 -20.20 3.22 0.87
C THR A 335 -19.95 2.76 -0.56
N SER A 336 -19.03 3.39 -1.27
CA SER A 336 -18.62 2.91 -2.57
C SER A 336 -17.53 1.87 -2.37
N ASP A 337 -17.89 0.62 -2.44
CA ASP A 337 -16.99 -0.50 -2.70
C ASP A 337 -16.40 -0.31 -4.11
N ALA A 338 -15.58 0.74 -4.27
CA ALA A 338 -14.95 1.07 -5.54
C ALA A 338 -14.02 -0.05 -6.05
N ALA A 339 -13.75 -1.04 -5.20
CA ALA A 339 -13.02 -2.26 -5.57
C ALA A 339 -13.95 -3.40 -6.00
N ASP A 340 -15.25 -3.36 -5.71
CA ASP A 340 -16.22 -4.41 -6.03
C ASP A 340 -17.16 -4.08 -7.21
N ASP A 341 -17.19 -2.84 -7.67
CA ASP A 341 -18.04 -2.46 -8.85
C ASP A 341 -17.54 -3.02 -10.18
N ASP A 342 -16.36 -3.63 -10.23
CA ASP A 342 -15.87 -4.37 -11.40
C ASP A 342 -16.37 -5.83 -11.48
N ARG A 343 -17.34 -6.23 -10.62
CA ARG A 343 -18.03 -7.52 -10.72
C ARG A 343 -19.43 -7.40 -11.35
N GLY A 344 -19.53 -6.60 -12.37
CA GLY A 344 -20.71 -6.53 -13.24
C GLY A 344 -20.45 -7.23 -14.55
#